data_3a5306aeb0910b1e4fb7cd2c1c9da0e8
#
_entry.id   3a5306aeb0910b1e4fb7cd2c1c9da0e8
#
_cell.length_a   1.000
_cell.length_b   1.000
_cell.length_c   1.000
_cell.angle_alpha   90.00
_cell.angle_beta   90.00
_cell.angle_gamma   90.00
#
_symmetry.space_group_name_H-M   'P 1'
#
loop_
_entity.id
_entity.type
_entity.pdbx_description
1 polymer ?
#
loop_
_entity_poly.entity_id
_entity_poly.type
_entity_poly.pdbx_seq_one_letter_code
_entity_poly.pdbx_strand_id
1 'polypeptide(L)'
;IMVTNNEVSDAEAKEMTGKGLKPSDEEWEKLGIARYVTWPRTVCSIKGENIKGEPLKGNYIGSDIPMSDGFKANAAFFKLGFLDKTSVALGRQFKEMLPTLWMKAGAHGPCPEIGENDDPDMLILPDNKMAILAEECSFPKFEAEVLKLSKIKTVFIVTDSESGYREMIKGFDGIETFQLYRDYLDNFRINTGRN
;
A
#
# COMPACT_ATOMS: atom_id res chain seq x y z
N ILE A 1 -2.44 -2.78 -11.83
CA ILE A 1 -1.36 -3.22 -10.92
C ILE A 1 -0.33 -3.96 -11.75
N MET A 2 0.93 -3.56 -11.67
CA MET A 2 2.07 -4.28 -12.25
C MET A 2 2.89 -4.86 -11.10
N VAL A 3 3.31 -6.12 -11.25
CA VAL A 3 4.20 -6.80 -10.30
C VAL A 3 5.43 -7.23 -11.08
N THR A 4 6.60 -6.89 -10.58
CA THR A 4 7.88 -7.20 -11.23
C THR A 4 8.96 -7.45 -10.20
N ASN A 5 9.92 -8.29 -10.56
CA ASN A 5 11.16 -8.39 -9.81
C ASN A 5 11.99 -7.14 -10.07
N ASN A 6 12.68 -6.66 -9.04
CA ASN A 6 13.60 -5.55 -9.17
C ASN A 6 14.98 -6.07 -9.64
N GLU A 7 15.02 -6.60 -10.87
CA GLU A 7 16.20 -7.25 -11.43
C GLU A 7 17.33 -6.22 -11.66
N VAL A 8 18.55 -6.65 -11.39
CA VAL A 8 19.79 -5.94 -11.75
C VAL A 8 20.50 -6.69 -12.86
N SER A 9 21.38 -6.03 -13.60
CA SER A 9 22.17 -6.70 -14.63
C SER A 9 23.16 -7.71 -14.02
N ASP A 10 23.54 -8.73 -14.81
CA ASP A 10 24.52 -9.74 -14.37
C ASP A 10 25.86 -9.14 -13.92
N ALA A 11 26.26 -8.04 -14.53
CA ALA A 11 27.51 -7.36 -14.18
C ALA A 11 27.40 -6.69 -12.79
N GLU A 12 26.29 -5.95 -12.55
CA GLU A 12 26.00 -5.31 -11.27
C GLU A 12 25.81 -6.36 -10.16
N ALA A 13 25.08 -7.45 -10.46
CA ALA A 13 24.87 -8.55 -9.51
C ALA A 13 26.20 -9.17 -9.05
N LYS A 14 27.14 -9.38 -9.97
CA LYS A 14 28.49 -9.89 -9.64
C LYS A 14 29.27 -8.89 -8.79
N GLU A 15 29.21 -7.60 -9.13
CA GLU A 15 29.88 -6.55 -8.36
C GLU A 15 29.32 -6.46 -6.94
N MET A 16 28.00 -6.47 -6.77
CA MET A 16 27.34 -6.41 -5.47
C MET A 16 27.63 -7.65 -4.63
N THR A 17 27.60 -8.83 -5.24
CA THR A 17 28.00 -10.07 -4.57
C THR A 17 29.47 -10.03 -4.12
N GLY A 18 30.36 -9.47 -4.94
CA GLY A 18 31.75 -9.26 -4.59
C GLY A 18 31.95 -8.31 -3.38
N LYS A 19 31.02 -7.38 -3.18
CA LYS A 19 30.96 -6.50 -2.00
C LYS A 19 30.27 -7.13 -0.79
N GLY A 20 29.78 -8.38 -0.90
CA GLY A 20 29.05 -9.09 0.16
C GLY A 20 27.59 -8.70 0.29
N LEU A 21 27.04 -7.92 -0.65
CA LEU A 21 25.64 -7.51 -0.66
C LEU A 21 24.73 -8.61 -1.24
N LYS A 22 23.49 -8.60 -0.79
CA LYS A 22 22.44 -9.56 -1.19
C LYS A 22 21.28 -8.82 -1.90
N PRO A 23 20.45 -9.54 -2.68
CA PRO A 23 19.31 -8.94 -3.39
C PRO A 23 18.28 -8.19 -2.53
N SER A 24 18.30 -8.37 -1.20
CA SER A 24 17.42 -7.65 -0.26
C SER A 24 18.01 -6.36 0.30
N ASP A 25 19.32 -6.13 0.10
CA ASP A 25 20.00 -4.98 0.64
C ASP A 25 19.62 -3.70 -0.12
N GLU A 26 19.55 -2.58 0.58
CA GLU A 26 19.07 -1.32 0.00
C GLU A 26 19.93 -0.84 -1.17
N GLU A 27 21.23 -1.04 -1.11
CA GLU A 27 22.17 -0.65 -2.18
C GLU A 27 21.96 -1.50 -3.43
N TRP A 28 21.68 -2.81 -3.27
CA TRP A 28 21.30 -3.69 -4.37
C TRP A 28 19.99 -3.26 -5.02
N GLU A 29 18.97 -3.02 -4.19
CA GLU A 29 17.62 -2.64 -4.63
C GLU A 29 17.61 -1.33 -5.43
N LYS A 30 18.53 -0.39 -5.12
CA LYS A 30 18.64 0.90 -5.84
C LYS A 30 19.08 0.74 -7.30
N LEU A 31 19.75 -0.34 -7.65
CA LEU A 31 20.19 -0.62 -9.03
C LEU A 31 19.14 -1.36 -9.85
N GLY A 32 18.09 -1.89 -9.22
CA GLY A 32 17.09 -2.70 -9.89
C GLY A 32 16.27 -1.92 -10.92
N ILE A 33 15.96 -2.59 -12.03
CA ILE A 33 15.27 -2.00 -13.19
C ILE A 33 13.91 -1.38 -12.80
N ALA A 34 13.18 -1.99 -11.88
CA ALA A 34 11.87 -1.47 -11.46
C ALA A 34 11.99 -0.12 -10.78
N ARG A 35 12.90 0.00 -9.82
CA ARG A 35 13.08 1.21 -9.01
C ARG A 35 13.92 2.27 -9.70
N TYR A 36 14.98 1.87 -10.39
CA TYR A 36 15.95 2.79 -10.98
C TYR A 36 15.57 3.25 -12.39
N VAL A 37 14.85 2.46 -13.16
CA VAL A 37 14.49 2.78 -14.54
C VAL A 37 12.98 3.02 -14.68
N THR A 38 12.16 2.03 -14.32
CA THR A 38 10.72 2.06 -14.59
C THR A 38 10.02 3.13 -13.77
N TRP A 39 10.27 3.18 -12.46
CA TRP A 39 9.62 4.15 -11.59
C TRP A 39 9.97 5.61 -11.94
N PRO A 40 11.25 6.01 -12.09
CA PRO A 40 11.58 7.37 -12.51
C PRO A 40 10.96 7.76 -13.85
N ARG A 41 10.95 6.87 -14.84
CA ARG A 41 10.28 7.12 -16.13
C ARG A 41 8.78 7.34 -15.99
N THR A 42 8.12 6.54 -15.15
CA THR A 42 6.69 6.71 -14.86
C THR A 42 6.42 8.07 -14.24
N VAL A 43 7.20 8.47 -13.24
CA VAL A 43 7.07 9.78 -12.59
C VAL A 43 7.30 10.92 -13.58
N CYS A 44 8.36 10.82 -14.41
CA CYS A 44 8.67 11.82 -15.43
C CYS A 44 7.52 11.95 -16.45
N SER A 45 6.95 10.84 -16.91
CA SER A 45 5.82 10.86 -17.85
C SER A 45 4.57 11.49 -17.24
N ILE A 46 4.25 11.18 -15.98
CA ILE A 46 3.09 11.75 -15.28
C ILE A 46 3.27 13.26 -15.08
N LYS A 47 4.47 13.70 -14.68
CA LYS A 47 4.76 15.12 -14.42
C LYS A 47 4.98 15.94 -15.69
N GLY A 48 5.32 15.31 -16.81
CA GLY A 48 5.75 16.02 -18.03
C GLY A 48 7.15 16.62 -17.93
N GLU A 49 7.96 16.13 -16.97
CA GLU A 49 9.31 16.66 -16.66
C GLU A 49 10.34 15.53 -16.65
N ASN A 50 11.59 15.86 -16.95
CA ASN A 50 12.70 14.91 -16.79
C ASN A 50 13.15 14.84 -15.31
N ILE A 51 14.13 13.98 -15.03
CA ILE A 51 14.68 13.81 -13.66
C ILE A 51 15.32 15.08 -13.06
N LYS A 52 15.59 16.10 -13.89
CA LYS A 52 16.12 17.40 -13.47
C LYS A 52 15.03 18.46 -13.28
N GLY A 53 13.75 18.11 -13.50
CA GLY A 53 12.61 19.03 -13.43
C GLY A 53 12.47 19.91 -14.68
N GLU A 54 13.14 19.59 -15.79
CA GLU A 54 12.98 20.30 -17.05
C GLU A 54 11.83 19.71 -17.85
N PRO A 55 10.98 20.54 -18.53
CA PRO A 55 9.87 20.03 -19.34
C PRO A 55 10.34 19.05 -20.42
N LEU A 56 9.59 17.97 -20.61
CA LEU A 56 9.84 17.00 -21.67
C LEU A 56 9.61 17.67 -23.03
N LYS A 57 10.47 17.34 -24.01
CA LYS A 57 10.42 17.91 -25.36
C LYS A 57 9.70 16.96 -26.31
N GLY A 58 8.94 17.55 -27.26
CA GLY A 58 8.21 16.80 -28.29
C GLY A 58 6.80 16.40 -27.87
N ASN A 59 6.14 15.68 -28.76
CA ASN A 59 4.76 15.21 -28.57
C ASN A 59 4.74 13.69 -28.40
N TYR A 60 3.66 13.18 -27.80
CA TYR A 60 3.41 11.74 -27.76
C TYR A 60 3.20 11.21 -29.18
N ILE A 61 3.68 9.99 -29.45
CA ILE A 61 3.62 9.35 -30.76
C ILE A 61 2.17 9.29 -31.23
N GLY A 62 1.92 9.83 -32.44
CA GLY A 62 0.58 9.85 -33.05
C GLY A 62 -0.39 10.83 -32.43
N SER A 63 0.10 11.84 -31.73
CA SER A 63 -0.71 12.86 -31.04
C SER A 63 -0.07 14.24 -31.15
N ASP A 64 -0.90 15.30 -31.09
CA ASP A 64 -0.46 16.67 -30.99
C ASP A 64 -0.27 17.12 -29.53
N ILE A 65 -0.42 16.21 -28.58
CA ILE A 65 -0.30 16.49 -27.14
C ILE A 65 1.18 16.60 -26.77
N PRO A 66 1.65 17.74 -26.23
CA PRO A 66 3.02 17.88 -25.78
C PRO A 66 3.33 16.92 -24.62
N MET A 67 4.51 16.33 -24.63
CA MET A 67 4.96 15.46 -23.52
C MET A 67 5.11 16.23 -22.21
N SER A 68 5.32 17.55 -22.28
CA SER A 68 5.39 18.45 -21.12
C SER A 68 4.05 18.59 -20.36
N ASP A 69 2.93 18.26 -20.98
CA ASP A 69 1.62 18.33 -20.32
C ASP A 69 1.43 17.21 -19.30
N GLY A 70 2.26 16.15 -19.39
CA GLY A 70 2.18 14.99 -18.55
C GLY A 70 0.86 14.25 -18.65
N PHE A 71 0.52 13.47 -17.63
CA PHE A 71 -0.73 12.74 -17.54
C PHE A 71 -1.47 13.05 -16.23
N LYS A 72 -2.78 13.25 -16.30
CA LYS A 72 -3.65 13.33 -15.12
C LYS A 72 -3.86 11.92 -14.53
N ALA A 73 -2.80 11.33 -14.00
CA ALA A 73 -2.79 10.00 -13.45
C ALA A 73 -2.07 9.98 -12.11
N ASN A 74 -2.45 9.04 -11.26
CA ASN A 74 -1.74 8.72 -10.04
C ASN A 74 -0.99 7.39 -10.22
N ALA A 75 0.23 7.33 -9.70
CA ALA A 75 0.98 6.11 -9.59
C ALA A 75 1.64 6.05 -8.22
N ALA A 76 1.68 4.85 -7.64
CA ALA A 76 2.40 4.57 -6.40
C ALA A 76 3.31 3.37 -6.62
N PHE A 77 4.50 3.42 -6.06
CA PHE A 77 5.47 2.35 -6.09
C PHE A 77 5.56 1.72 -4.71
N PHE A 78 5.34 0.41 -4.65
CA PHE A 78 5.44 -0.35 -3.40
C PHE A 78 6.52 -1.41 -3.52
N LYS A 79 7.25 -1.62 -2.44
CA LYS A 79 8.11 -2.79 -2.28
C LYS A 79 7.30 -3.87 -1.57
N LEU A 80 7.13 -5.02 -2.21
CA LEU A 80 6.58 -6.19 -1.56
C LEU A 80 7.69 -6.84 -0.73
N GLY A 81 7.51 -6.87 0.57
CA GLY A 81 8.45 -7.49 1.52
C GLY A 81 7.77 -8.57 2.33
N PHE A 82 8.57 -9.33 3.06
CA PHE A 82 8.07 -10.20 4.11
C PHE A 82 8.07 -9.43 5.43
N LEU A 83 6.97 -9.51 6.16
CA LEU A 83 6.90 -8.91 7.49
C LEU A 83 7.76 -9.73 8.46
N ASP A 84 8.61 -9.03 9.23
CA ASP A 84 9.36 -9.65 10.31
C ASP A 84 8.43 -10.00 11.48
N LYS A 85 8.61 -11.21 12.03
CA LYS A 85 7.81 -11.74 13.15
C LYS A 85 7.74 -10.80 14.35
N THR A 86 8.84 -10.13 14.67
CA THR A 86 8.95 -9.25 15.83
C THR A 86 8.21 -7.93 15.59
N SER A 87 8.27 -7.41 14.36
CA SER A 87 7.54 -6.20 13.94
C SER A 87 6.04 -6.41 13.94
N VAL A 88 5.60 -7.63 13.55
CA VAL A 88 4.22 -8.07 13.55
C VAL A 88 3.65 -8.13 14.99
N ALA A 89 4.45 -8.61 15.95
CA ALA A 89 4.02 -8.78 17.35
C ALA A 89 3.90 -7.44 18.14
N LEU A 90 4.42 -6.34 17.64
CA LEU A 90 4.53 -5.04 18.34
C LEU A 90 3.51 -3.97 17.86
N GLY A 91 2.39 -4.36 17.26
CA GLY A 91 1.37 -3.40 16.80
C GLY A 91 1.72 -2.68 15.48
N ARG A 92 2.91 -2.91 14.92
CA ARG A 92 3.32 -2.32 13.63
C ARG A 92 2.62 -2.91 12.41
N GLN A 93 1.81 -3.92 12.60
CA GLN A 93 1.11 -4.66 11.54
C GLN A 93 0.18 -3.77 10.73
N PHE A 94 -0.52 -2.89 11.41
CA PHE A 94 -1.55 -2.07 10.81
C PHE A 94 -0.97 -1.12 9.77
N LYS A 95 0.15 -0.49 10.09
CA LYS A 95 0.89 0.40 9.19
C LYS A 95 1.31 -0.30 7.90
N GLU A 96 1.85 -1.50 8.01
CA GLU A 96 2.35 -2.26 6.86
C GLU A 96 1.22 -2.80 5.96
N MET A 97 0.05 -3.04 6.53
CA MET A 97 -1.13 -3.48 5.78
C MET A 97 -1.89 -2.34 5.10
N LEU A 98 -1.75 -1.12 5.60
CA LEU A 98 -2.53 0.03 5.17
C LEU A 98 -2.47 0.29 3.65
N PRO A 99 -1.30 0.20 2.96
CA PRO A 99 -1.25 0.30 1.51
C PRO A 99 -2.05 -0.79 0.78
N THR A 100 -2.07 -2.01 1.31
CA THR A 100 -2.84 -3.12 0.72
C THR A 100 -4.34 -2.88 0.87
N LEU A 101 -4.79 -2.44 2.04
CA LEU A 101 -6.19 -2.08 2.29
C LEU A 101 -6.63 -0.89 1.42
N TRP A 102 -5.79 0.12 1.29
CA TRP A 102 -6.01 1.25 0.41
C TRP A 102 -6.17 0.83 -1.06
N MET A 103 -5.31 -0.07 -1.57
CA MET A 103 -5.45 -0.64 -2.91
C MET A 103 -6.76 -1.42 -3.06
N LYS A 104 -7.14 -2.21 -2.04
CA LYS A 104 -8.39 -2.96 -2.02
C LYS A 104 -9.62 -2.04 -2.04
N ALA A 105 -9.56 -0.90 -1.37
CA ALA A 105 -10.59 0.13 -1.35
C ALA A 105 -10.62 1.01 -2.63
N GLY A 106 -9.86 0.67 -3.67
CA GLY A 106 -9.86 1.37 -4.96
C GLY A 106 -8.82 2.48 -5.09
N ALA A 107 -7.83 2.56 -4.18
CA ALA A 107 -6.70 3.50 -4.22
C ALA A 107 -7.14 4.98 -4.41
N HIS A 108 -8.16 5.41 -3.69
CA HIS A 108 -8.63 6.79 -3.72
C HIS A 108 -7.71 7.72 -2.93
N GLY A 109 -7.39 8.89 -3.47
CA GLY A 109 -6.50 9.85 -2.84
C GLY A 109 -5.05 9.35 -2.72
N PRO A 110 -4.20 10.04 -1.95
CA PRO A 110 -2.86 9.55 -1.63
C PRO A 110 -2.93 8.31 -0.73
N CYS A 111 -1.92 7.43 -0.81
CA CYS A 111 -1.81 6.31 0.10
C CYS A 111 -1.72 6.85 1.54
N PRO A 112 -2.59 6.40 2.45
CA PRO A 112 -2.56 6.89 3.83
C PRO A 112 -1.32 6.35 4.56
N GLU A 113 -0.80 7.18 5.46
CA GLU A 113 0.33 6.85 6.33
C GLU A 113 -0.07 7.09 7.78
N ILE A 114 0.40 6.26 8.68
CA ILE A 114 0.28 6.43 10.13
C ILE A 114 1.68 6.44 10.75
N GLY A 115 1.82 7.08 11.90
CA GLY A 115 3.10 7.16 12.63
C GLY A 115 3.64 5.79 13.03
N GLU A 116 4.94 5.70 13.31
CA GLU A 116 5.58 4.42 13.64
C GLU A 116 5.08 3.80 14.95
N ASN A 117 4.59 4.64 15.86
CA ASN A 117 4.09 4.23 17.17
C ASN A 117 2.57 4.37 17.30
N ASP A 118 1.88 4.67 16.19
CA ASP A 118 0.43 4.79 16.18
C ASP A 118 -0.19 3.40 15.96
N ASP A 119 -0.91 2.93 16.95
CA ASP A 119 -1.73 1.73 16.90
C ASP A 119 -3.19 2.11 17.22
N PRO A 120 -3.88 2.72 16.27
CA PRO A 120 -5.22 3.23 16.51
C PRO A 120 -6.25 2.09 16.54
N ASP A 121 -7.17 2.11 17.52
CA ASP A 121 -8.31 1.18 17.60
C ASP A 121 -9.19 1.23 16.34
N MET A 122 -9.22 2.36 15.67
CA MET A 122 -9.97 2.60 14.43
C MET A 122 -9.35 3.71 13.60
N LEU A 123 -9.49 3.63 12.27
CA LEU A 123 -9.12 4.66 11.31
C LEU A 123 -10.32 5.01 10.42
N ILE A 124 -10.59 6.31 10.27
CA ILE A 124 -11.63 6.80 9.37
C ILE A 124 -10.98 7.76 8.38
N LEU A 125 -10.96 7.39 7.11
CA LEU A 125 -10.21 8.03 6.04
C LEU A 125 -11.15 8.46 4.90
N PRO A 126 -11.89 9.57 5.06
CA PRO A 126 -12.91 9.98 4.09
C PRO A 126 -12.36 10.29 2.70
N ASP A 127 -11.15 10.82 2.61
CA ASP A 127 -10.52 11.14 1.32
C ASP A 127 -10.06 9.87 0.58
N ASN A 128 -9.78 8.80 1.32
CA ASN A 128 -9.51 7.47 0.77
C ASN A 128 -10.79 6.62 0.62
N LYS A 129 -11.96 7.15 0.99
CA LYS A 129 -13.28 6.50 0.98
C LYS A 129 -13.32 5.20 1.78
N MET A 130 -12.48 5.03 2.76
CA MET A 130 -12.41 3.82 3.56
C MET A 130 -12.36 4.10 5.05
N ALA A 131 -12.77 3.09 5.84
CA ALA A 131 -12.63 3.09 7.28
C ALA A 131 -12.21 1.69 7.76
N ILE A 132 -11.51 1.62 8.87
CA ILE A 132 -10.94 0.40 9.41
C ILE A 132 -11.19 0.38 10.91
N LEU A 133 -11.77 -0.71 11.40
CA LEU A 133 -11.90 -1.03 12.82
C LEU A 133 -10.82 -2.06 13.18
N ALA A 134 -9.88 -1.68 14.01
CA ALA A 134 -8.81 -2.57 14.50
C ALA A 134 -9.20 -3.27 15.81
N GLU A 135 -9.95 -2.60 16.68
CA GLU A 135 -10.41 -3.14 17.97
C GLU A 135 -11.95 -3.16 18.07
N GLU A 136 -12.52 -4.35 18.30
CA GLU A 136 -13.97 -4.57 18.34
C GLU A 136 -14.68 -3.73 19.41
N CYS A 137 -14.03 -3.46 20.55
CA CYS A 137 -14.60 -2.66 21.62
C CYS A 137 -14.90 -1.22 21.19
N SER A 138 -14.25 -0.72 20.15
CA SER A 138 -14.46 0.61 19.60
C SER A 138 -15.58 0.67 18.55
N PHE A 139 -16.25 -0.47 18.26
CA PHE A 139 -17.28 -0.55 17.22
C PHE A 139 -18.42 0.47 17.36
N PRO A 140 -19.05 0.68 18.56
CA PRO A 140 -20.17 1.63 18.67
C PRO A 140 -19.78 3.06 18.25
N LYS A 141 -18.56 3.48 18.59
CA LYS A 141 -18.04 4.79 18.20
C LYS A 141 -17.71 4.81 16.71
N PHE A 142 -17.08 3.76 16.23
CA PHE A 142 -16.71 3.60 14.81
C PHE A 142 -17.94 3.68 13.90
N GLU A 143 -18.98 2.89 14.18
CA GLU A 143 -20.23 2.89 13.44
C GLU A 143 -20.85 4.27 13.39
N ALA A 144 -21.00 4.93 14.57
CA ALA A 144 -21.59 6.26 14.67
C ALA A 144 -20.83 7.31 13.86
N GLU A 145 -19.49 7.21 13.75
CA GLU A 145 -18.69 8.13 12.97
C GLU A 145 -18.74 7.81 11.46
N VAL A 146 -18.67 6.54 11.08
CA VAL A 146 -18.75 6.12 9.67
C VAL A 146 -20.09 6.50 9.05
N LEU A 147 -21.20 6.28 9.74
CA LEU A 147 -22.54 6.57 9.25
C LEU A 147 -22.82 8.08 9.06
N LYS A 148 -22.07 8.96 9.73
CA LYS A 148 -22.13 10.41 9.48
C LYS A 148 -21.48 10.81 8.17
N LEU A 149 -20.67 9.94 7.56
CA LEU A 149 -19.80 10.25 6.44
C LEU A 149 -20.26 9.54 5.16
N SER A 150 -21.01 10.24 4.32
CA SER A 150 -21.47 9.69 3.01
C SER A 150 -20.34 9.33 2.04
N LYS A 151 -19.12 9.77 2.32
CA LYS A 151 -17.93 9.49 1.48
C LYS A 151 -17.37 8.07 1.64
N ILE A 152 -17.58 7.42 2.78
CA ILE A 152 -17.06 6.07 3.03
C ILE A 152 -17.77 5.07 2.12
N LYS A 153 -17.00 4.25 1.44
CA LYS A 153 -17.46 3.22 0.50
C LYS A 153 -17.00 1.82 0.89
N THR A 154 -15.92 1.74 1.65
CA THR A 154 -15.32 0.47 2.05
C THR A 154 -14.99 0.48 3.54
N VAL A 155 -15.39 -0.56 4.24
CA VAL A 155 -15.13 -0.76 5.67
C VAL A 155 -14.38 -2.09 5.87
N PHE A 156 -13.30 -2.04 6.62
CA PHE A 156 -12.56 -3.22 7.07
C PHE A 156 -12.77 -3.40 8.56
N ILE A 157 -13.04 -4.62 9.00
CA ILE A 157 -13.26 -4.96 10.41
C ILE A 157 -12.34 -6.09 10.80
N VAL A 158 -11.46 -5.86 11.77
CA VAL A 158 -10.58 -6.87 12.33
C VAL A 158 -11.33 -7.63 13.43
N THR A 159 -11.70 -8.87 13.14
CA THR A 159 -12.37 -9.78 14.08
C THR A 159 -12.21 -11.23 13.65
N ASP A 160 -12.02 -12.12 14.60
CA ASP A 160 -12.02 -13.59 14.39
C ASP A 160 -13.41 -14.19 14.56
N SER A 161 -14.39 -13.40 15.04
CA SER A 161 -15.77 -13.80 15.23
C SER A 161 -16.59 -13.56 13.96
N GLU A 162 -16.90 -14.61 13.22
CA GLU A 162 -17.79 -14.51 12.05
C GLU A 162 -19.19 -14.02 12.42
N SER A 163 -19.71 -14.45 13.57
CA SER A 163 -21.00 -13.98 14.09
C SER A 163 -20.94 -12.51 14.51
N GLY A 164 -19.86 -12.08 15.16
CA GLY A 164 -19.62 -10.69 15.49
C GLY A 164 -19.54 -9.82 14.25
N TYR A 165 -18.80 -10.25 13.24
CA TYR A 165 -18.71 -9.54 11.96
C TYR A 165 -20.10 -9.36 11.33
N ARG A 166 -20.90 -10.44 11.24
CA ARG A 166 -22.26 -10.37 10.67
C ARG A 166 -23.19 -9.41 11.41
N GLU A 167 -23.04 -9.29 12.72
CA GLU A 167 -23.81 -8.31 13.50
C GLU A 167 -23.35 -6.88 13.21
N MET A 168 -22.03 -6.63 13.22
CA MET A 168 -21.46 -5.31 13.01
C MET A 168 -21.78 -4.74 11.62
N ILE A 169 -21.82 -5.57 10.58
CA ILE A 169 -22.08 -5.06 9.21
C ILE A 169 -23.53 -4.70 8.92
N LYS A 170 -24.48 -5.06 9.77
CA LYS A 170 -25.92 -4.77 9.56
C LYS A 170 -26.22 -3.26 9.44
N GLY A 171 -25.41 -2.43 10.07
CA GLY A 171 -25.56 -0.98 10.00
C GLY A 171 -24.97 -0.33 8.76
N PHE A 172 -24.20 -1.06 7.92
CA PHE A 172 -23.44 -0.51 6.81
C PHE A 172 -24.11 -0.74 5.43
N ASP A 173 -25.39 -0.40 5.31
CA ASP A 173 -26.11 -0.56 4.05
C ASP A 173 -25.46 0.25 2.92
N GLY A 174 -25.15 -0.42 1.79
CA GLY A 174 -24.54 0.20 0.61
C GLY A 174 -23.04 0.50 0.76
N ILE A 175 -22.42 0.06 1.84
CA ILE A 175 -20.97 0.13 2.05
C ILE A 175 -20.40 -1.28 1.87
N GLU A 176 -19.33 -1.40 1.08
CA GLU A 176 -18.61 -2.66 0.92
C GLU A 176 -17.84 -2.99 2.20
N THR A 177 -18.02 -4.19 2.75
CA THR A 177 -17.41 -4.58 4.02
C THR A 177 -16.50 -5.81 3.86
N PHE A 178 -15.37 -5.80 4.54
CA PHE A 178 -14.40 -6.90 4.55
C PHE A 178 -14.04 -7.27 5.98
N GLN A 179 -14.13 -8.57 6.28
CA GLN A 179 -13.57 -9.12 7.50
C GLN A 179 -12.07 -9.33 7.35
N LEU A 180 -11.31 -8.89 8.34
CA LEU A 180 -9.89 -9.17 8.49
C LEU A 180 -9.72 -10.05 9.73
N TYR A 181 -9.17 -11.23 9.54
CA TYR A 181 -8.95 -12.16 10.64
C TYR A 181 -7.65 -11.81 11.36
N ARG A 182 -7.72 -11.62 12.67
CA ARG A 182 -6.55 -11.43 13.52
C ARG A 182 -5.63 -12.65 13.47
N ASP A 183 -6.22 -13.84 13.45
CA ASP A 183 -5.51 -15.11 13.30
C ASP A 183 -4.72 -15.23 11.99
N TYR A 184 -5.16 -14.62 10.90
CA TYR A 184 -4.32 -14.56 9.67
C TYR A 184 -3.10 -13.68 9.87
N LEU A 185 -3.23 -12.63 10.64
CA LEU A 185 -2.13 -11.76 11.02
C LEU A 185 -1.15 -12.52 11.95
N ASP A 186 -1.67 -13.38 12.82
CA ASP A 186 -0.89 -14.19 13.74
C ASP A 186 -0.40 -15.52 13.11
N ASN A 187 -1.15 -16.15 12.21
CA ASN A 187 -0.77 -17.40 11.52
C ASN A 187 0.34 -17.22 10.47
N PHE A 188 0.54 -16.03 9.93
CA PHE A 188 1.78 -15.70 9.24
C PHE A 188 3.02 -15.95 10.14
N ARG A 189 2.84 -15.86 11.45
CA ARG A 189 3.81 -16.23 12.48
C ARG A 189 4.24 -17.70 12.46
N ILE A 190 3.31 -18.62 12.20
CA ILE A 190 3.53 -20.07 12.34
C ILE A 190 4.23 -20.62 11.10
N ASN A 191 3.87 -20.15 9.92
CA ASN A 191 4.39 -20.66 8.64
C ASN A 191 5.80 -20.19 8.27
N THR A 192 6.25 -19.06 8.81
CA THR A 192 7.65 -18.59 8.63
C THR A 192 8.63 -19.21 9.65
N GLY A 193 8.19 -20.07 10.55
CA GLY A 193 8.95 -20.72 11.61
C GLY A 193 9.43 -22.14 11.32
N ARG A 194 9.23 -22.64 10.11
CA ARG A 194 9.80 -23.95 9.69
C ARG A 194 10.98 -23.70 8.74
N ASN A 195 12.18 -23.80 9.29
CA ASN A 195 13.36 -24.29 8.59
C ASN A 195 13.29 -25.82 8.59
#